data_694495d661eef81081d1df796c2c6cce
#
_entry.id   694495d661eef81081d1df796c2c6cce
#
_cell.length_a   1.000
_cell.length_b   1.000
_cell.length_c   1.000
_cell.angle_alpha   90.00
_cell.angle_beta   90.00
_cell.angle_gamma   90.00
#
_symmetry.space_group_name_H-M   'P 1'
#
loop_
_entity.id
_entity.type
_entity.pdbx_description
1 polymer ?
#
loop_
_entity_poly.entity_id
_entity_poly.type
_entity_poly.pdbx_seq_one_letter_code
_entity_poly.pdbx_strand_id
1 'polypeptide(L)'
;VVSSLAVSASGAHAAPAYFRHGVASGDPLPDGVIAWTRVTPTDEATPGSGEGPVVDVVWQVARDARFQSIVAQGTVRTGPERDHTVKVDVRGLTPGTSYHYRFLLDGTPSPVGRTRTAPAASAQVEALKFGVVSCANWEAGHFAAYRHLAERGDLFGIVHLGDYIYEYGTGDFSAGGTVVRPTVPAHETLTLADYRMRHALYKTDPDLQALHAAYPWMIVWDDHEVANDTWSGGAQNHDPATEGSWEARLAASRKAYFEWMPVRAGAGGEIYRRLRFGRLAELTLLDLRSHRSKQEGGLAVDDPDRTITGDAQMRWLKEGLSASAGETRWRLVGNSVMISPVTIGSVPAHLLGPLARLLGVPAGGYPINPDQWDGYTADRQELLGHLHDERIDNTVFLTGDIHTSWANDVPLTAATYPLTPSVATEMVVPSVTSDNVDDFLNVPPRTLSLAAEAALALTNRHVRWSELDSHGFGVIELTAERARMDWFKLSDRTRRDAAAAPLASFAVGSGTQRLTRL
;
A
#
# COMPACT_ATOMS: atom_id res chain seq x y z
N VAL A 1 7.01 -31.01 -33.91
CA VAL A 1 7.00 -31.68 -32.61
C VAL A 1 7.58 -30.67 -31.62
N VAL A 2 6.71 -29.95 -30.92
CA VAL A 2 7.10 -28.98 -29.89
C VAL A 2 6.95 -29.71 -28.55
N SER A 3 8.07 -29.98 -27.89
CA SER A 3 8.08 -30.55 -26.54
C SER A 3 7.69 -29.50 -25.52
N SER A 4 6.53 -29.63 -24.91
CA SER A 4 6.12 -28.86 -23.74
C SER A 4 6.88 -29.38 -22.52
N LEU A 5 7.78 -28.59 -21.98
CA LEU A 5 8.35 -28.79 -20.64
C LEU A 5 7.26 -28.39 -19.61
N ALA A 6 6.67 -29.43 -19.02
CA ALA A 6 5.82 -29.25 -17.84
C ALA A 6 6.71 -28.85 -16.66
N VAL A 7 6.52 -27.61 -16.17
CA VAL A 7 7.05 -27.17 -14.89
C VAL A 7 6.21 -27.84 -13.81
N SER A 8 6.78 -28.85 -13.15
CA SER A 8 6.18 -29.49 -12.00
C SER A 8 6.01 -28.46 -10.86
N ALA A 9 4.78 -28.30 -10.37
CA ALA A 9 4.47 -27.58 -9.16
C ALA A 9 5.31 -28.17 -8.00
N SER A 10 6.22 -27.38 -7.47
CA SER A 10 6.96 -27.72 -6.27
C SER A 10 5.99 -27.80 -5.10
N GLY A 11 5.87 -28.99 -4.49
CA GLY A 11 5.08 -29.21 -3.30
C GLY A 11 5.44 -28.19 -2.21
N ALA A 12 4.46 -27.72 -1.48
CA ALA A 12 4.63 -26.85 -0.33
C ALA A 12 5.56 -27.56 0.68
N HIS A 13 6.81 -27.11 0.73
CA HIS A 13 7.74 -27.54 1.77
C HIS A 13 7.26 -26.90 3.08
N ALA A 14 7.08 -27.71 4.13
CA ALA A 14 6.86 -27.19 5.47
C ALA A 14 7.96 -26.18 5.79
N ALA A 15 7.58 -24.98 6.26
CA ALA A 15 8.54 -23.94 6.63
C ALA A 15 9.54 -24.54 7.63
N PRO A 16 10.86 -24.27 7.49
CA PRO A 16 11.85 -24.74 8.45
C PRO A 16 11.46 -24.32 9.86
N ALA A 17 11.68 -25.19 10.86
CA ALA A 17 11.20 -25.00 12.22
C ALA A 17 11.54 -23.62 12.82
N TYR A 18 12.64 -23.00 12.39
CA TYR A 18 13.08 -21.68 12.83
C TYR A 18 12.47 -20.50 12.07
N PHE A 19 12.04 -20.65 10.81
CA PHE A 19 11.65 -19.54 9.91
C PHE A 19 10.15 -19.58 9.56
N ARG A 20 9.31 -19.67 10.58
CA ARG A 20 7.84 -19.88 10.46
C ARG A 20 7.11 -18.76 9.70
N HIS A 21 7.72 -17.55 9.62
CA HIS A 21 7.13 -16.35 9.01
C HIS A 21 7.75 -16.00 7.65
N GLY A 22 8.51 -16.95 7.06
CA GLY A 22 9.11 -16.78 5.74
C GLY A 22 10.22 -15.72 5.70
N VAL A 23 10.45 -15.20 4.51
CA VAL A 23 11.43 -14.16 4.20
C VAL A 23 10.78 -13.05 3.39
N ALA A 24 11.28 -11.83 3.49
CA ALA A 24 10.79 -10.69 2.72
C ALA A 24 11.94 -9.77 2.31
N SER A 25 11.77 -9.03 1.21
CA SER A 25 12.66 -7.94 0.84
C SER A 25 11.86 -6.69 0.48
N GLY A 26 12.50 -5.53 0.58
CA GLY A 26 11.82 -4.27 0.26
C GLY A 26 12.77 -3.11 -0.03
N ASP A 27 12.17 -1.99 -0.38
CA ASP A 27 12.82 -0.71 -0.64
C ASP A 27 14.08 -0.84 -1.51
N PRO A 28 13.95 -1.32 -2.76
CA PRO A 28 15.07 -1.51 -3.65
C PRO A 28 15.71 -0.17 -4.02
N LEU A 29 17.00 -0.04 -3.73
CA LEU A 29 17.87 1.05 -4.18
C LEU A 29 18.79 0.53 -5.28
N PRO A 30 19.47 1.41 -6.03
CA PRO A 30 20.42 0.98 -7.04
C PRO A 30 21.56 0.10 -6.48
N ASP A 31 21.94 0.33 -5.24
CA ASP A 31 23.05 -0.35 -4.58
C ASP A 31 22.63 -1.28 -3.44
N GLY A 32 21.31 -1.47 -3.18
CA GLY A 32 20.89 -2.25 -2.04
C GLY A 32 19.40 -2.54 -1.94
N VAL A 33 19.06 -3.38 -0.97
CA VAL A 33 17.68 -3.75 -0.62
C VAL A 33 17.60 -4.00 0.89
N ILE A 34 16.41 -3.85 1.45
CA ILE A 34 16.12 -4.42 2.77
C ILE A 34 15.86 -5.92 2.60
N ALA A 35 16.49 -6.75 3.43
CA ALA A 35 16.17 -8.17 3.58
C ALA A 35 15.65 -8.42 5.01
N TRP A 36 14.61 -9.24 5.13
CA TRP A 36 13.91 -9.47 6.39
C TRP A 36 13.55 -10.93 6.59
N THR A 37 13.61 -11.36 7.85
CA THR A 37 13.01 -12.60 8.37
C THR A 37 12.70 -12.46 9.85
N ARG A 38 12.04 -13.46 10.42
CA ARG A 38 11.91 -13.68 11.86
C ARG A 38 12.32 -15.11 12.18
N VAL A 39 13.05 -15.29 13.28
CA VAL A 39 13.41 -16.62 13.76
C VAL A 39 12.62 -17.00 15.02
N THR A 40 12.35 -18.28 15.21
CA THR A 40 11.75 -18.88 16.41
C THR A 40 12.78 -19.87 16.96
N PRO A 41 13.76 -19.41 17.75
CA PRO A 41 14.88 -20.26 18.17
C PRO A 41 14.47 -21.35 19.17
N THR A 42 13.46 -21.08 20.00
CA THR A 42 12.86 -22.02 20.95
C THR A 42 11.34 -21.88 20.95
N ASP A 43 10.63 -22.80 21.59
CA ASP A 43 9.16 -22.77 21.62
C ASP A 43 8.61 -21.59 22.46
N GLU A 44 9.38 -21.05 23.42
CA GLU A 44 9.02 -19.86 24.20
C GLU A 44 9.12 -18.57 23.39
N ALA A 45 9.96 -18.55 22.33
CA ALA A 45 10.17 -17.39 21.47
C ALA A 45 8.99 -17.16 20.51
N THR A 46 7.76 -17.24 21.03
CA THR A 46 6.55 -16.93 20.24
C THR A 46 6.42 -15.43 19.97
N PRO A 47 5.75 -15.02 18.88
CA PRO A 47 5.54 -13.59 18.60
C PRO A 47 4.88 -12.86 19.77
N GLY A 48 5.46 -11.73 20.15
CA GLY A 48 4.96 -10.89 21.25
C GLY A 48 5.24 -11.39 22.67
N SER A 49 5.80 -12.61 22.86
CA SER A 49 6.04 -13.16 24.20
C SER A 49 7.09 -12.37 25.02
N GLY A 50 8.05 -11.76 24.36
CA GLY A 50 9.20 -11.16 25.03
C GLY A 50 10.19 -12.18 25.59
N GLU A 51 10.06 -13.45 25.21
CA GLU A 51 10.82 -14.58 25.73
C GLU A 51 11.75 -15.18 24.66
N GLY A 52 12.67 -16.04 25.09
CA GLY A 52 13.60 -16.78 24.25
C GLY A 52 15.03 -16.24 24.26
N PRO A 53 15.99 -16.99 23.73
CA PRO A 53 17.40 -16.62 23.73
C PRO A 53 17.72 -15.55 22.70
N VAL A 54 18.75 -14.76 22.97
CA VAL A 54 19.42 -13.95 21.96
C VAL A 54 20.25 -14.86 21.07
N VAL A 55 20.09 -14.72 19.75
CA VAL A 55 20.76 -15.57 18.76
C VAL A 55 21.43 -14.75 17.66
N ASP A 56 22.45 -15.34 17.02
CA ASP A 56 23.14 -14.79 15.87
C ASP A 56 22.60 -15.45 14.59
N VAL A 57 22.05 -14.65 13.68
CA VAL A 57 21.49 -15.11 12.41
C VAL A 57 22.39 -14.66 11.27
N VAL A 58 22.88 -15.61 10.49
CA VAL A 58 23.66 -15.31 9.28
C VAL A 58 22.71 -14.99 8.14
N TRP A 59 23.02 -13.95 7.37
CA TRP A 59 22.32 -13.62 6.14
C TRP A 59 23.27 -13.71 4.95
N GLN A 60 22.74 -14.12 3.80
CA GLN A 60 23.48 -14.29 2.55
C GLN A 60 22.68 -13.77 1.37
N VAL A 61 23.37 -13.09 0.45
CA VAL A 61 22.84 -12.68 -0.87
C VAL A 61 23.73 -13.26 -1.95
N ALA A 62 23.13 -13.86 -2.97
CA ALA A 62 23.83 -14.56 -4.05
C ALA A 62 23.23 -14.22 -5.43
N ARG A 63 24.01 -14.44 -6.49
CA ARG A 63 23.53 -14.32 -7.87
C ARG A 63 22.68 -15.51 -8.32
N ASP A 64 22.74 -16.63 -7.60
CA ASP A 64 22.06 -17.89 -7.93
C ASP A 64 21.35 -18.48 -6.72
N ALA A 65 20.27 -19.23 -6.97
CA ALA A 65 19.45 -19.85 -5.93
C ALA A 65 20.14 -20.98 -5.14
N ARG A 66 21.30 -21.47 -5.61
CA ARG A 66 22.09 -22.49 -4.93
C ARG A 66 23.18 -21.89 -4.02
N PHE A 67 23.30 -20.55 -4.01
CA PHE A 67 24.29 -19.82 -3.22
C PHE A 67 25.75 -20.21 -3.51
N GLN A 68 26.04 -20.56 -4.77
CA GLN A 68 27.40 -20.83 -5.25
C GLN A 68 28.18 -19.51 -5.49
N SER A 69 27.47 -18.43 -5.78
CA SER A 69 28.04 -17.10 -6.03
C SER A 69 27.49 -16.08 -5.01
N ILE A 70 27.93 -16.18 -3.76
CA ILE A 70 27.59 -15.24 -2.69
C ILE A 70 28.29 -13.91 -2.97
N VAL A 71 27.52 -12.82 -3.00
CA VAL A 71 28.01 -11.44 -3.26
C VAL A 71 28.04 -10.57 -2.01
N ALA A 72 27.20 -10.90 -1.01
CA ALA A 72 27.18 -10.23 0.27
C ALA A 72 26.72 -11.22 1.36
N GLN A 73 27.28 -11.11 2.55
CA GLN A 73 26.87 -11.87 3.72
C GLN A 73 27.28 -11.16 5.01
N GLY A 74 26.67 -11.54 6.10
CA GLY A 74 27.00 -11.04 7.42
C GLY A 74 26.21 -11.76 8.50
N THR A 75 26.31 -11.27 9.74
CA THR A 75 25.61 -11.78 10.90
C THR A 75 24.88 -10.65 11.60
N VAL A 76 23.66 -10.93 12.03
CA VAL A 76 22.83 -10.01 12.83
C VAL A 76 22.42 -10.71 14.11
N ARG A 77 22.62 -10.05 15.23
CA ARG A 77 22.17 -10.48 16.55
C ARG A 77 20.74 -10.02 16.78
N THR A 78 19.86 -10.94 17.18
CA THR A 78 18.45 -10.67 17.46
C THR A 78 17.98 -11.40 18.71
N GLY A 79 16.91 -10.90 19.33
CA GLY A 79 16.35 -11.45 20.55
C GLY A 79 14.96 -10.90 20.86
N PRO A 80 14.45 -11.11 22.09
CA PRO A 80 13.12 -10.71 22.53
C PRO A 80 12.83 -9.21 22.38
N GLU A 81 13.85 -8.35 22.49
CA GLU A 81 13.74 -6.90 22.44
C GLU A 81 13.21 -6.38 21.09
N ARG A 82 13.40 -7.16 20.04
CA ARG A 82 12.87 -6.92 18.67
C ARG A 82 12.06 -8.09 18.13
N ASP A 83 11.47 -8.89 19.01
CA ASP A 83 10.64 -10.05 18.67
C ASP A 83 11.34 -11.06 17.75
N HIS A 84 12.64 -11.24 17.89
CA HIS A 84 13.49 -12.11 17.06
C HIS A 84 13.43 -11.82 15.57
N THR A 85 13.01 -10.62 15.17
CA THR A 85 13.07 -10.18 13.75
C THR A 85 14.50 -9.83 13.36
N VAL A 86 14.84 -10.10 12.12
CA VAL A 86 16.11 -9.75 11.48
C VAL A 86 15.80 -8.85 10.30
N LYS A 87 16.33 -7.65 10.30
CA LYS A 87 16.21 -6.69 9.20
C LYS A 87 17.58 -6.13 8.85
N VAL A 88 17.99 -6.32 7.59
CA VAL A 88 19.32 -5.94 7.10
C VAL A 88 19.17 -4.99 5.91
N ASP A 89 19.80 -3.84 5.98
CA ASP A 89 19.98 -2.99 4.81
C ASP A 89 21.23 -3.45 4.04
N VAL A 90 21.02 -4.35 3.10
CA VAL A 90 22.10 -4.92 2.27
C VAL A 90 22.56 -3.86 1.28
N ARG A 91 23.86 -3.54 1.26
CA ARG A 91 24.47 -2.52 0.41
C ARG A 91 25.60 -3.09 -0.46
N GLY A 92 26.05 -2.31 -1.44
CA GLY A 92 27.13 -2.69 -2.34
C GLY A 92 26.71 -3.63 -3.46
N LEU A 93 25.42 -3.74 -3.73
CA LEU A 93 24.86 -4.54 -4.82
C LEU A 93 24.95 -3.79 -6.16
N THR A 94 24.93 -4.54 -7.27
CA THR A 94 24.93 -3.97 -8.63
C THR A 94 23.52 -3.47 -8.99
N PRO A 95 23.37 -2.28 -9.58
CA PRO A 95 22.06 -1.75 -10.01
C PRO A 95 21.36 -2.65 -11.04
N GLY A 96 20.01 -2.67 -10.98
CA GLY A 96 19.16 -3.36 -11.95
C GLY A 96 19.32 -4.88 -11.97
N THR A 97 19.86 -5.47 -10.92
CA THR A 97 20.27 -6.88 -10.87
C THR A 97 19.37 -7.68 -9.94
N SER A 98 18.97 -8.88 -10.38
CA SER A 98 18.24 -9.84 -9.56
C SER A 98 19.20 -10.65 -8.69
N TYR A 99 18.77 -10.91 -7.48
CA TYR A 99 19.51 -11.68 -6.48
C TYR A 99 18.60 -12.67 -5.77
N HIS A 100 19.23 -13.69 -5.13
CA HIS A 100 18.61 -14.58 -4.18
C HIS A 100 19.17 -14.29 -2.79
N TYR A 101 18.33 -14.40 -1.76
CA TYR A 101 18.77 -14.18 -0.39
C TYR A 101 18.18 -15.25 0.53
N ARG A 102 18.89 -15.54 1.61
CA ARG A 102 18.45 -16.45 2.68
C ARG A 102 19.07 -16.06 4.01
N PHE A 103 18.53 -16.66 5.05
CA PHE A 103 19.05 -16.56 6.42
C PHE A 103 19.40 -17.96 6.92
N LEU A 104 20.32 -18.04 7.89
CA LEU A 104 20.69 -19.30 8.52
C LEU A 104 20.72 -19.11 10.04
N LEU A 105 20.10 -20.02 10.77
CA LEU A 105 20.21 -20.17 12.21
C LEU A 105 20.74 -21.58 12.51
N ASP A 106 21.85 -21.66 13.23
CA ASP A 106 22.53 -22.95 13.56
C ASP A 106 22.75 -23.84 12.32
N GLY A 107 23.13 -23.21 11.20
CA GLY A 107 23.34 -23.91 9.91
C GLY A 107 22.07 -24.30 9.15
N THR A 108 20.88 -24.17 9.75
CA THR A 108 19.59 -24.44 9.11
C THR A 108 19.17 -23.24 8.25
N PRO A 109 18.96 -23.40 6.92
CA PRO A 109 18.58 -22.30 6.06
C PRO A 109 17.08 -21.98 6.14
N SER A 110 16.74 -20.71 5.93
CA SER A 110 15.38 -20.24 5.64
C SER A 110 14.92 -20.67 4.23
N PRO A 111 13.64 -20.46 3.89
CA PRO A 111 13.25 -20.35 2.49
C PRO A 111 14.16 -19.38 1.73
N VAL A 112 14.32 -19.61 0.42
CA VAL A 112 15.07 -18.71 -0.46
C VAL A 112 14.14 -17.64 -1.00
N GLY A 113 14.47 -16.37 -0.74
CA GLY A 113 13.80 -15.25 -1.37
C GLY A 113 14.52 -14.78 -2.63
N ARG A 114 13.78 -14.19 -3.54
CA ARG A 114 14.27 -13.47 -4.71
C ARG A 114 14.05 -11.98 -4.51
N THR A 115 15.02 -11.18 -4.87
CA THR A 115 14.94 -9.71 -4.80
C THR A 115 15.62 -9.08 -6.01
N ARG A 116 15.47 -7.77 -6.15
CA ARG A 116 16.07 -7.02 -7.24
C ARG A 116 16.42 -5.61 -6.79
N THR A 117 17.60 -5.13 -7.18
CA THR A 117 17.97 -3.72 -7.00
C THR A 117 17.28 -2.83 -8.02
N ALA A 118 17.02 -1.57 -7.66
CA ALA A 118 16.57 -0.57 -8.60
C ALA A 118 17.61 -0.34 -9.70
N PRO A 119 17.21 0.04 -10.91
CA PRO A 119 18.12 0.53 -11.94
C PRO A 119 18.90 1.76 -11.46
N ALA A 120 20.10 1.99 -11.98
CA ALA A 120 20.83 3.22 -11.74
C ALA A 120 19.99 4.45 -12.14
N ALA A 121 20.11 5.57 -11.43
CA ALA A 121 19.30 6.76 -11.68
C ALA A 121 19.38 7.29 -13.12
N SER A 122 20.52 7.11 -13.80
CA SER A 122 20.72 7.50 -15.20
C SER A 122 20.31 6.43 -16.23
N ALA A 123 19.93 5.23 -15.77
CA ALA A 123 19.60 4.12 -16.68
C ALA A 123 18.34 4.41 -17.49
N GLN A 124 18.42 4.10 -18.79
CA GLN A 124 17.22 4.02 -19.63
C GLN A 124 16.53 2.68 -19.34
N VAL A 125 15.27 2.74 -18.95
CA VAL A 125 14.44 1.58 -18.63
C VAL A 125 13.30 1.56 -19.63
N GLU A 126 13.13 0.45 -20.36
CA GLU A 126 12.10 0.33 -21.39
C GLU A 126 10.70 0.16 -20.78
N ALA A 127 10.59 -0.68 -19.78
CA ALA A 127 9.32 -0.93 -19.08
C ALA A 127 9.55 -1.32 -17.61
N LEU A 128 8.56 -0.98 -16.78
CA LEU A 128 8.45 -1.42 -15.38
C LEU A 128 7.03 -1.92 -15.14
N LYS A 129 6.90 -2.99 -14.36
CA LYS A 129 5.59 -3.48 -13.90
C LYS A 129 5.61 -3.66 -12.39
N PHE A 130 4.58 -3.17 -11.73
CA PHE A 130 4.37 -3.37 -10.30
C PHE A 130 2.99 -4.00 -10.05
N GLY A 131 2.93 -4.98 -9.15
CA GLY A 131 1.68 -5.34 -8.51
C GLY A 131 1.29 -4.24 -7.52
N VAL A 132 0.03 -3.84 -7.50
CA VAL A 132 -0.49 -2.81 -6.59
C VAL A 132 -1.62 -3.41 -5.78
N VAL A 133 -1.53 -3.32 -4.46
CA VAL A 133 -2.46 -3.94 -3.50
C VAL A 133 -2.65 -3.08 -2.27
N SER A 134 -3.77 -3.28 -1.56
CA SER A 134 -4.07 -2.69 -0.24
C SER A 134 -5.16 -3.49 0.48
N CYS A 135 -5.41 -3.18 1.74
CA CYS A 135 -6.60 -3.57 2.48
C CYS A 135 -6.80 -5.10 2.56
N ALA A 136 -5.84 -5.76 3.21
CA ALA A 136 -5.78 -7.21 3.35
C ALA A 136 -6.33 -7.66 4.72
N ASN A 137 -7.66 -7.65 4.92
CA ASN A 137 -8.27 -8.10 6.17
C ASN A 137 -8.18 -9.63 6.27
N TRP A 138 -7.46 -10.12 7.30
CA TRP A 138 -7.29 -11.55 7.58
C TRP A 138 -8.63 -12.25 7.83
N GLU A 139 -9.49 -11.63 8.59
CA GLU A 139 -10.76 -12.20 9.01
C GLU A 139 -11.75 -12.38 7.86
N ALA A 140 -11.70 -11.46 6.90
CA ALA A 140 -12.67 -11.38 5.81
C ALA A 140 -12.39 -12.34 4.65
N GLY A 141 -11.18 -12.94 4.57
CA GLY A 141 -10.90 -13.83 3.44
C GLY A 141 -9.50 -14.46 3.41
N HIS A 142 -9.18 -15.13 2.31
CA HIS A 142 -7.89 -15.70 1.99
C HIS A 142 -7.16 -14.84 0.96
N PHE A 143 -5.85 -14.78 1.04
CA PHE A 143 -5.02 -13.87 0.23
C PHE A 143 -4.71 -14.42 -1.17
N ALA A 144 -5.73 -14.96 -1.86
CA ALA A 144 -5.58 -15.49 -3.21
C ALA A 144 -5.04 -14.47 -4.23
N ALA A 145 -5.29 -13.15 -4.04
CA ALA A 145 -4.69 -12.09 -4.83
C ALA A 145 -3.14 -12.14 -4.79
N TYR A 146 -2.58 -12.41 -3.62
CA TYR A 146 -1.13 -12.53 -3.45
C TYR A 146 -0.55 -13.75 -4.17
N ARG A 147 -1.28 -14.89 -4.18
CA ARG A 147 -0.87 -16.06 -4.96
C ARG A 147 -0.77 -15.73 -6.45
N HIS A 148 -1.82 -15.11 -7.02
CA HIS A 148 -1.82 -14.73 -8.43
C HIS A 148 -0.71 -13.75 -8.79
N LEU A 149 -0.37 -12.80 -7.90
CA LEU A 149 0.77 -11.91 -8.08
C LEU A 149 2.11 -12.66 -7.95
N ALA A 150 2.24 -13.61 -7.01
CA ALA A 150 3.46 -14.38 -6.81
C ALA A 150 3.79 -15.27 -8.01
N GLU A 151 2.77 -15.80 -8.68
CA GLU A 151 2.90 -16.65 -9.88
C GLU A 151 3.30 -15.86 -11.15
N ARG A 152 3.19 -14.52 -11.14
CA ARG A 152 3.63 -13.70 -12.27
C ARG A 152 5.16 -13.68 -12.33
N GLY A 153 5.73 -13.85 -13.50
CA GLY A 153 7.19 -13.76 -13.71
C GLY A 153 7.67 -12.38 -14.16
N ASP A 154 6.75 -11.44 -14.40
CA ASP A 154 7.00 -10.20 -15.13
C ASP A 154 7.03 -8.92 -14.26
N LEU A 155 6.80 -9.03 -12.94
CA LEU A 155 6.79 -7.87 -12.04
C LEU A 155 8.21 -7.48 -11.62
N PHE A 156 8.41 -6.18 -11.43
CA PHE A 156 9.59 -5.64 -10.76
C PHE A 156 9.48 -5.80 -9.24
N GLY A 157 8.33 -5.49 -8.68
CA GLY A 157 8.05 -5.49 -7.24
C GLY A 157 6.58 -5.25 -6.93
N ILE A 158 6.26 -5.13 -5.65
CA ILE A 158 4.91 -4.90 -5.14
C ILE A 158 4.84 -3.53 -4.48
N VAL A 159 3.83 -2.75 -4.80
CA VAL A 159 3.45 -1.52 -4.10
C VAL A 159 2.25 -1.85 -3.22
N HIS A 160 2.40 -1.69 -1.90
CA HIS A 160 1.33 -1.89 -0.92
C HIS A 160 0.97 -0.55 -0.29
N LEU A 161 -0.29 -0.18 -0.38
CA LEU A 161 -0.77 1.17 -0.09
C LEU A 161 -1.46 1.31 1.27
N GLY A 162 -1.11 0.44 2.22
CA GLY A 162 -1.66 0.46 3.57
C GLY A 162 -2.67 -0.64 3.85
N ASP A 163 -3.08 -0.74 5.12
CA ASP A 163 -3.94 -1.81 5.63
C ASP A 163 -3.36 -3.21 5.38
N TYR A 164 -2.07 -3.33 5.67
CA TYR A 164 -1.41 -4.64 5.63
C TYR A 164 -1.91 -5.56 6.74
N ILE A 165 -2.26 -5.00 7.90
CA ILE A 165 -2.97 -5.66 9.01
C ILE A 165 -4.21 -4.84 9.37
N TYR A 166 -5.11 -5.45 10.16
CA TYR A 166 -6.25 -4.80 10.79
C TYR A 166 -6.17 -5.03 12.30
N GLU A 167 -6.45 -3.98 13.08
CA GLU A 167 -6.33 -3.98 14.55
C GLU A 167 -7.46 -4.70 15.25
N TYR A 168 -8.63 -4.79 14.65
CA TYR A 168 -9.87 -5.29 15.26
C TYR A 168 -9.77 -6.69 15.84
N GLY A 169 -10.58 -6.95 16.87
CA GLY A 169 -10.84 -8.29 17.38
C GLY A 169 -11.62 -9.16 16.42
N THR A 170 -11.68 -10.47 16.71
CA THR A 170 -12.44 -11.42 15.88
C THR A 170 -13.94 -11.11 15.93
N GLY A 171 -14.54 -10.81 14.79
CA GLY A 171 -15.97 -10.51 14.62
C GLY A 171 -16.30 -9.02 14.73
N ASP A 172 -15.34 -8.15 15.02
CA ASP A 172 -15.60 -6.72 15.24
C ASP A 172 -15.64 -5.90 13.93
N PHE A 173 -14.97 -6.38 12.87
CA PHE A 173 -14.92 -5.71 11.57
C PHE A 173 -15.23 -6.69 10.42
N SER A 174 -16.38 -7.36 10.50
CA SER A 174 -16.85 -8.22 9.41
C SER A 174 -18.27 -7.86 9.02
N ALA A 175 -18.50 -7.56 7.75
CA ALA A 175 -19.84 -7.35 7.21
C ALA A 175 -20.69 -8.62 7.40
N GLY A 176 -21.88 -8.44 7.89
CA GLY A 176 -22.80 -9.55 8.14
C GLY A 176 -22.33 -10.58 9.18
N GLY A 177 -21.25 -10.28 9.94
CA GLY A 177 -20.72 -11.17 10.98
C GLY A 177 -20.01 -12.42 10.46
N THR A 178 -19.59 -12.46 9.19
CA THR A 178 -18.92 -13.63 8.61
C THR A 178 -17.42 -13.58 8.90
N VAL A 179 -16.97 -14.48 9.77
CA VAL A 179 -15.55 -14.71 10.07
C VAL A 179 -15.03 -15.88 9.26
N VAL A 180 -14.16 -15.63 8.27
CA VAL A 180 -13.53 -16.69 7.46
C VAL A 180 -12.36 -17.31 8.22
N ARG A 181 -11.57 -16.48 8.90
CA ARG A 181 -10.40 -16.86 9.70
C ARG A 181 -10.35 -16.04 10.98
N PRO A 182 -10.31 -16.65 12.18
CA PRO A 182 -10.20 -15.87 13.42
C PRO A 182 -8.86 -15.13 13.51
N THR A 183 -8.85 -13.97 14.12
CA THR A 183 -7.66 -13.15 14.35
C THR A 183 -6.85 -13.64 15.57
N VAL A 184 -5.56 -13.33 15.61
CA VAL A 184 -4.70 -13.51 16.78
C VAL A 184 -3.95 -12.19 17.01
N PRO A 185 -4.06 -11.60 18.23
CA PRO A 185 -4.95 -11.97 19.31
C PRO A 185 -6.43 -11.87 18.90
N ALA A 186 -7.32 -12.54 19.60
CA ALA A 186 -8.77 -12.53 19.29
C ALA A 186 -9.44 -11.21 19.69
N HIS A 187 -8.79 -10.40 20.53
CA HIS A 187 -9.18 -9.04 20.91
C HIS A 187 -8.46 -8.01 20.01
N GLU A 188 -8.91 -6.79 20.10
CA GLU A 188 -8.29 -5.64 19.43
C GLU A 188 -6.83 -5.45 19.83
N THR A 189 -5.97 -5.01 18.91
CA THR A 189 -4.55 -4.77 19.21
C THR A 189 -4.35 -3.42 19.91
N LEU A 190 -3.80 -3.45 21.12
CA LEU A 190 -3.54 -2.27 21.94
C LEU A 190 -2.08 -2.18 22.38
N THR A 191 -1.45 -3.31 22.66
CA THR A 191 -0.09 -3.39 23.18
C THR A 191 0.92 -3.78 22.11
N LEU A 192 2.21 -3.55 22.37
CA LEU A 192 3.28 -4.02 21.49
C LEU A 192 3.22 -5.54 21.23
N ALA A 193 2.86 -6.32 22.26
CA ALA A 193 2.70 -7.77 22.12
C ALA A 193 1.56 -8.10 21.14
N ASP A 194 0.43 -7.39 21.22
CA ASP A 194 -0.71 -7.61 20.33
C ASP A 194 -0.38 -7.31 18.87
N TYR A 195 0.25 -6.16 18.60
CA TYR A 195 0.67 -5.79 17.24
C TYR A 195 1.70 -6.79 16.68
N ARG A 196 2.65 -7.27 17.49
CA ARG A 196 3.61 -8.30 17.10
C ARG A 196 2.91 -9.61 16.75
N MET A 197 1.94 -10.05 17.56
CA MET A 197 1.12 -11.23 17.28
C MET A 197 0.29 -11.07 16.01
N ARG A 198 -0.30 -9.89 15.79
CA ARG A 198 -1.10 -9.61 14.59
C ARG A 198 -0.24 -9.62 13.32
N HIS A 199 0.91 -8.97 13.29
CA HIS A 199 1.85 -9.06 12.17
C HIS A 199 2.31 -10.50 11.93
N ALA A 200 2.59 -11.25 12.99
CA ALA A 200 2.98 -12.64 12.89
C ALA A 200 1.89 -13.50 12.25
N LEU A 201 0.63 -13.32 12.69
CA LEU A 201 -0.52 -14.03 12.12
C LEU A 201 -0.56 -13.87 10.60
N TYR A 202 -0.52 -12.64 10.10
CA TYR A 202 -0.57 -12.35 8.66
C TYR A 202 0.57 -13.03 7.92
N LYS A 203 1.78 -12.99 8.48
CA LYS A 203 2.96 -13.63 7.87
C LYS A 203 2.98 -15.15 7.97
N THR A 204 1.97 -15.80 8.55
CA THR A 204 1.76 -17.25 8.45
C THR A 204 1.00 -17.66 7.18
N ASP A 205 0.37 -16.71 6.47
CA ASP A 205 -0.36 -17.00 5.23
C ASP A 205 0.61 -17.44 4.13
N PRO A 206 0.41 -18.61 3.51
CA PRO A 206 1.35 -19.15 2.52
C PRO A 206 1.40 -18.33 1.23
N ASP A 207 0.29 -17.72 0.81
CA ASP A 207 0.23 -16.90 -0.40
C ASP A 207 0.97 -15.57 -0.18
N LEU A 208 0.83 -14.98 1.01
CA LEU A 208 1.59 -13.80 1.42
C LEU A 208 3.10 -14.10 1.53
N GLN A 209 3.48 -15.23 2.13
CA GLN A 209 4.88 -15.65 2.19
C GLN A 209 5.48 -15.85 0.80
N ALA A 210 4.74 -16.49 -0.10
CA ALA A 210 5.17 -16.70 -1.48
C ALA A 210 5.41 -15.37 -2.21
N LEU A 211 4.51 -14.41 -2.05
CA LEU A 211 4.66 -13.10 -2.69
C LEU A 211 5.83 -12.28 -2.10
N HIS A 212 6.01 -12.32 -0.78
CA HIS A 212 7.16 -11.70 -0.11
C HIS A 212 8.49 -12.31 -0.55
N ALA A 213 8.54 -13.62 -0.71
CA ALA A 213 9.73 -14.31 -1.18
C ALA A 213 10.03 -14.06 -2.67
N ALA A 214 9.01 -13.76 -3.48
CA ALA A 214 9.14 -13.60 -4.93
C ALA A 214 9.63 -12.21 -5.36
N TYR A 215 9.28 -11.13 -4.63
CA TYR A 215 9.49 -9.76 -5.08
C TYR A 215 9.88 -8.82 -3.94
N PRO A 216 10.66 -7.72 -4.22
CA PRO A 216 10.83 -6.63 -3.27
C PRO A 216 9.51 -5.81 -3.17
N TRP A 217 9.19 -5.39 -1.94
CA TRP A 217 8.00 -4.62 -1.63
C TRP A 217 8.34 -3.16 -1.34
N MET A 218 7.50 -2.26 -1.81
CA MET A 218 7.46 -0.84 -1.48
C MET A 218 6.15 -0.59 -0.73
N ILE A 219 6.22 -0.42 0.59
CA ILE A 219 5.05 -0.44 1.46
C ILE A 219 4.96 0.88 2.21
N VAL A 220 3.75 1.40 2.35
CA VAL A 220 3.38 2.46 3.29
C VAL A 220 2.26 1.95 4.18
N TRP A 221 2.11 2.51 5.38
CA TRP A 221 0.95 2.24 6.21
C TRP A 221 -0.26 3.09 5.83
N ASP A 222 -1.44 2.66 6.27
CA ASP A 222 -2.61 3.51 6.40
C ASP A 222 -3.06 3.51 7.88
N ASP A 223 -4.34 3.61 8.20
CA ASP A 223 -4.79 3.72 9.59
C ASP A 223 -4.80 2.38 10.34
N HIS A 224 -5.21 1.30 9.71
CA HIS A 224 -5.37 -0.01 10.38
C HIS A 224 -4.06 -0.65 10.86
N GLU A 225 -2.91 -0.15 10.43
CA GLU A 225 -1.66 -0.52 11.08
C GLU A 225 -1.58 -0.01 12.53
N VAL A 226 -2.41 0.98 12.89
CA VAL A 226 -2.59 1.49 14.26
C VAL A 226 -4.02 1.27 14.74
N ALA A 227 -4.99 2.03 14.23
CA ALA A 227 -6.42 1.94 14.50
C ALA A 227 -7.22 2.78 13.50
N ASN A 228 -8.48 2.37 13.24
CA ASN A 228 -9.38 3.01 12.29
C ASN A 228 -9.40 4.53 12.41
N ASP A 229 -9.33 5.20 11.25
CA ASP A 229 -9.36 6.66 11.14
C ASP A 229 -8.29 7.38 11.98
N THR A 230 -7.09 6.82 12.05
CA THR A 230 -5.94 7.42 12.76
C THR A 230 -5.62 8.83 12.26
N TRP A 231 -5.41 9.77 13.22
CA TRP A 231 -4.80 11.09 12.98
C TRP A 231 -3.66 11.34 13.98
N SER A 232 -2.99 12.48 13.91
CA SER A 232 -1.82 12.79 14.75
C SER A 232 -2.07 12.70 16.27
N GLY A 233 -3.29 12.97 16.73
CA GLY A 233 -3.65 12.99 18.15
C GLY A 233 -4.63 11.90 18.60
N GLY A 234 -4.94 10.89 17.77
CA GLY A 234 -5.89 9.84 18.13
C GLY A 234 -6.35 8.98 16.96
N ALA A 235 -7.40 8.22 17.18
CA ALA A 235 -8.09 7.44 16.16
C ALA A 235 -9.59 7.40 16.46
N GLN A 236 -10.41 7.06 15.48
CA GLN A 236 -11.84 6.84 15.71
C GLN A 236 -12.04 5.62 16.61
N ASN A 237 -11.26 4.58 16.38
CA ASN A 237 -11.27 3.33 17.15
C ASN A 237 -10.20 3.37 18.26
N HIS A 238 -10.27 4.37 19.16
CA HIS A 238 -9.42 4.46 20.35
C HIS A 238 -10.10 5.26 21.46
N ASP A 239 -10.32 4.62 22.62
CA ASP A 239 -10.81 5.27 23.84
C ASP A 239 -9.72 5.33 24.93
N PRO A 240 -9.12 6.51 25.18
CA PRO A 240 -8.06 6.64 26.20
C PRO A 240 -8.50 6.26 27.62
N ALA A 241 -9.81 6.23 27.91
CA ALA A 241 -10.31 5.89 29.24
C ALA A 241 -10.23 4.38 29.55
N THR A 242 -10.29 3.55 28.50
CA THR A 242 -10.30 2.08 28.62
C THR A 242 -9.09 1.40 28.01
N GLU A 243 -8.43 2.03 27.03
CA GLU A 243 -7.35 1.44 26.21
C GLU A 243 -5.97 2.03 26.49
N GLY A 244 -5.88 3.00 27.41
CA GLY A 244 -4.63 3.68 27.75
C GLY A 244 -4.33 4.87 26.84
N SER A 245 -3.13 5.44 26.92
CA SER A 245 -2.81 6.64 26.16
C SER A 245 -2.61 6.34 24.68
N TRP A 246 -3.06 7.26 23.82
CA TRP A 246 -2.85 7.20 22.39
C TRP A 246 -1.38 7.07 22.00
N GLU A 247 -0.52 7.86 22.64
CA GLU A 247 0.91 7.87 22.38
C GLU A 247 1.55 6.49 22.64
N ALA A 248 1.09 5.76 23.68
CA ALA A 248 1.58 4.42 23.98
C ALA A 248 1.15 3.42 22.90
N ARG A 249 -0.12 3.48 22.46
CA ARG A 249 -0.64 2.63 21.36
C ARG A 249 0.07 2.91 20.05
N LEU A 250 0.21 4.17 19.67
CA LEU A 250 0.92 4.60 18.46
C LEU A 250 2.39 4.14 18.47
N ALA A 251 3.09 4.31 19.59
CA ALA A 251 4.48 3.86 19.74
C ALA A 251 4.60 2.33 19.64
N ALA A 252 3.66 1.58 20.22
CA ALA A 252 3.61 0.11 20.16
C ALA A 252 3.41 -0.38 18.73
N SER A 253 2.42 0.15 18.03
CA SER A 253 2.13 -0.16 16.62
C SER A 253 3.33 0.15 15.72
N ARG A 254 3.86 1.39 15.78
CA ARG A 254 5.01 1.81 14.95
C ARG A 254 6.24 0.94 15.19
N LYS A 255 6.52 0.58 16.47
CA LYS A 255 7.62 -0.32 16.81
C LYS A 255 7.43 -1.69 16.16
N ALA A 256 6.25 -2.31 16.32
CA ALA A 256 5.94 -3.61 15.71
C ALA A 256 6.04 -3.54 14.18
N TYR A 257 5.49 -2.49 13.56
CA TYR A 257 5.56 -2.28 12.13
C TYR A 257 7.01 -2.25 11.62
N PHE A 258 7.87 -1.44 12.23
CA PHE A 258 9.28 -1.37 11.82
C PHE A 258 10.08 -2.63 12.16
N GLU A 259 9.65 -3.44 13.11
CA GLU A 259 10.24 -4.76 13.37
C GLU A 259 9.82 -5.77 12.28
N TRP A 260 8.55 -5.77 11.87
CA TRP A 260 7.95 -6.82 11.04
C TRP A 260 7.92 -6.52 9.54
N MET A 261 8.13 -5.27 9.13
CA MET A 261 8.03 -4.87 7.73
C MET A 261 9.41 -4.61 7.10
N PRO A 262 9.63 -5.04 5.83
CA PRO A 262 10.90 -4.87 5.12
C PRO A 262 11.04 -3.45 4.55
N VAL A 263 10.89 -2.43 5.40
CA VAL A 263 10.93 -1.01 5.00
C VAL A 263 12.11 -0.27 5.63
N ARG A 264 12.59 0.79 4.96
CA ARG A 264 13.51 1.77 5.53
C ARG A 264 12.73 2.82 6.29
N ALA A 265 13.09 3.05 7.55
CA ALA A 265 12.67 4.25 8.26
C ALA A 265 13.61 5.40 7.92
N GLY A 266 13.07 6.62 7.84
CA GLY A 266 13.87 7.84 7.89
C GLY A 266 14.59 8.00 9.23
N ALA A 267 15.46 8.99 9.34
CA ALA A 267 16.25 9.22 10.55
C ALA A 267 15.39 9.56 11.79
N GLY A 268 14.23 10.18 11.58
CA GLY A 268 13.22 10.50 12.61
C GLY A 268 12.12 9.45 12.75
N GLY A 269 12.20 8.33 12.04
CA GLY A 269 11.16 7.30 12.00
C GLY A 269 10.07 7.57 10.95
N GLU A 270 10.33 8.49 10.01
CA GLU A 270 9.42 8.76 8.90
C GLU A 270 9.34 7.56 7.96
N ILE A 271 8.13 7.29 7.46
CA ILE A 271 7.90 6.25 6.45
C ILE A 271 7.79 6.82 5.03
N TYR A 272 7.45 8.09 4.87
CA TYR A 272 7.37 8.71 3.55
C TYR A 272 8.76 8.79 2.92
N ARG A 273 8.86 8.38 1.67
CA ARG A 273 10.14 8.25 0.97
C ARG A 273 9.98 8.18 -0.54
N ARG A 274 11.10 8.34 -1.26
CA ARG A 274 11.16 8.22 -2.72
C ARG A 274 12.07 7.09 -3.14
N LEU A 275 11.64 6.36 -4.18
CA LEU A 275 12.38 5.29 -4.81
C LEU A 275 12.44 5.55 -6.31
N ARG A 276 13.65 5.65 -6.85
CA ARG A 276 13.85 5.97 -8.27
C ARG A 276 14.21 4.74 -9.08
N PHE A 277 13.58 4.61 -10.25
CA PHE A 277 13.74 3.49 -11.17
C PHE A 277 14.26 3.99 -12.53
N GLY A 278 15.53 4.35 -12.56
CA GLY A 278 16.17 4.93 -13.74
C GLY A 278 15.57 6.28 -14.12
N ARG A 279 15.49 6.51 -15.43
CA ARG A 279 14.82 7.68 -16.01
C ARG A 279 13.33 7.44 -16.31
N LEU A 280 12.83 6.22 -16.07
CA LEU A 280 11.45 5.89 -16.38
C LEU A 280 10.49 6.32 -15.29
N ALA A 281 10.78 6.07 -14.01
CA ALA A 281 9.84 6.37 -12.93
C ALA A 281 10.51 6.74 -11.61
N GLU A 282 9.81 7.55 -10.83
CA GLU A 282 10.03 7.75 -9.40
C GLU A 282 8.73 7.41 -8.65
N LEU A 283 8.83 6.60 -7.61
CA LEU A 283 7.73 6.28 -6.69
C LEU A 283 7.94 7.06 -5.40
N THR A 284 7.01 7.96 -5.10
CA THR A 284 6.90 8.69 -3.83
C THR A 284 5.82 8.03 -3.01
N LEU A 285 6.16 7.53 -1.83
CA LEU A 285 5.22 6.96 -0.86
C LEU A 285 4.94 8.00 0.22
N LEU A 286 3.66 8.26 0.50
CA LEU A 286 3.22 9.28 1.46
C LEU A 286 2.80 8.64 2.80
N ASP A 287 2.94 9.39 3.88
CA ASP A 287 2.34 9.12 5.19
C ASP A 287 1.15 10.07 5.38
N LEU A 288 -0.05 9.58 5.18
CA LEU A 288 -1.26 10.40 5.26
C LEU A 288 -2.00 10.25 6.60
N ARG A 289 -1.38 9.59 7.58
CA ARG A 289 -2.00 9.34 8.89
C ARG A 289 -1.26 10.01 10.03
N SER A 290 0.07 9.96 10.08
CA SER A 290 0.85 10.39 11.25
C SER A 290 0.84 11.89 11.52
N HIS A 291 0.60 12.69 10.49
CA HIS A 291 0.72 14.17 10.59
C HIS A 291 -0.61 14.90 10.37
N ARG A 292 -1.69 14.16 10.07
CA ARG A 292 -2.93 14.79 9.68
C ARG A 292 -3.74 15.32 10.87
N SER A 293 -4.53 16.36 10.61
CA SER A 293 -5.58 16.84 11.50
C SER A 293 -6.70 15.79 11.64
N LYS A 294 -7.45 15.83 12.74
CA LYS A 294 -8.64 14.98 12.87
C LYS A 294 -9.62 15.23 11.73
N GLN A 295 -10.30 14.18 11.27
CA GLN A 295 -11.35 14.28 10.26
C GLN A 295 -12.48 15.19 10.73
N GLU A 296 -12.98 16.03 9.84
CA GLU A 296 -14.11 16.90 10.09
C GLU A 296 -15.01 16.95 8.85
N GLY A 297 -16.27 17.31 9.06
CA GLY A 297 -17.25 17.48 7.98
C GLY A 297 -17.73 18.90 7.82
N GLY A 298 -18.70 19.11 6.92
CA GLY A 298 -19.30 20.42 6.67
C GLY A 298 -18.28 21.45 6.17
N LEU A 299 -18.36 22.70 6.65
CA LEU A 299 -17.45 23.77 6.23
C LEU A 299 -16.01 23.61 6.72
N ALA A 300 -15.79 22.78 7.74
CA ALA A 300 -14.44 22.55 8.28
C ALA A 300 -13.51 21.85 7.29
N VAL A 301 -14.04 21.18 6.24
CA VAL A 301 -13.20 20.58 5.19
C VAL A 301 -12.42 21.62 4.38
N ASP A 302 -12.89 22.88 4.34
CA ASP A 302 -12.25 24.01 3.65
C ASP A 302 -11.36 24.85 4.58
N ASP A 303 -11.15 24.44 5.83
CA ASP A 303 -10.31 25.16 6.78
C ASP A 303 -8.83 25.06 6.36
N PRO A 304 -8.16 26.20 6.08
CA PRO A 304 -6.77 26.22 5.62
C PRO A 304 -5.74 25.78 6.68
N ASP A 305 -6.12 25.77 7.95
CA ASP A 305 -5.24 25.38 9.05
C ASP A 305 -5.23 23.85 9.27
N ARG A 306 -6.06 23.10 8.52
CA ARG A 306 -6.11 21.65 8.56
C ARG A 306 -5.22 21.05 7.47
N THR A 307 -4.55 19.97 7.81
CA THR A 307 -3.62 19.29 6.92
C THR A 307 -3.84 17.77 6.91
N ILE A 308 -3.56 17.12 5.78
CA ILE A 308 -3.49 15.65 5.66
C ILE A 308 -2.04 15.16 5.65
N THR A 309 -1.10 15.99 5.19
CA THR A 309 0.31 15.64 5.05
C THR A 309 1.19 16.19 6.17
N GLY A 310 0.77 17.30 6.79
CA GLY A 310 1.65 18.18 7.55
C GLY A 310 2.59 18.99 6.65
N ASP A 311 2.96 20.20 7.09
CA ASP A 311 3.74 21.17 6.31
C ASP A 311 5.10 20.63 5.83
N ALA A 312 5.75 19.85 6.66
CA ALA A 312 7.09 19.32 6.34
C ALA A 312 7.03 18.32 5.18
N GLN A 313 6.08 17.39 5.21
CA GLN A 313 5.91 16.40 4.15
C GLN A 313 5.35 17.05 2.88
N MET A 314 4.40 18.00 2.96
CA MET A 314 3.89 18.74 1.81
C MET A 314 5.02 19.47 1.07
N ARG A 315 5.87 20.18 1.79
CA ARG A 315 7.04 20.87 1.21
C ARG A 315 7.98 19.87 0.54
N TRP A 316 8.34 18.79 1.25
CA TRP A 316 9.19 17.72 0.74
C TRP A 316 8.60 17.07 -0.52
N LEU A 317 7.26 16.84 -0.55
CA LEU A 317 6.55 16.28 -1.69
C LEU A 317 6.66 17.20 -2.91
N LYS A 318 6.33 18.49 -2.77
CA LYS A 318 6.39 19.48 -3.85
C LYS A 318 7.81 19.63 -4.42
N GLU A 319 8.81 19.77 -3.55
CA GLU A 319 10.22 19.83 -3.96
C GLU A 319 10.65 18.60 -4.78
N GLY A 320 10.22 17.40 -4.35
CA GLY A 320 10.54 16.18 -5.07
C GLY A 320 9.86 16.05 -6.42
N LEU A 321 8.58 16.42 -6.50
CA LEU A 321 7.84 16.41 -7.75
C LEU A 321 8.47 17.37 -8.76
N SER A 322 8.85 18.59 -8.34
CA SER A 322 9.56 19.55 -9.18
C SER A 322 10.93 19.03 -9.62
N ALA A 323 11.72 18.47 -8.70
CA ALA A 323 13.04 17.91 -9.01
C ALA A 323 12.97 16.74 -10.00
N SER A 324 11.96 15.88 -9.87
CA SER A 324 11.79 14.72 -10.73
C SER A 324 11.25 15.05 -12.13
N ALA A 325 10.61 16.22 -12.31
CA ALA A 325 9.93 16.60 -13.55
C ALA A 325 10.85 16.63 -14.78
N GLY A 326 12.12 17.04 -14.61
CA GLY A 326 13.12 17.04 -15.68
C GLY A 326 13.97 15.75 -15.77
N GLU A 327 13.82 14.83 -14.82
CA GLU A 327 14.72 13.70 -14.66
C GLU A 327 14.08 12.34 -14.89
N THR A 328 12.79 12.19 -14.58
CA THR A 328 12.04 10.95 -14.76
C THR A 328 10.81 11.16 -15.63
N ARG A 329 10.41 10.12 -16.36
CA ARG A 329 9.21 10.17 -17.21
C ARG A 329 7.94 10.22 -16.37
N TRP A 330 7.81 9.32 -15.38
CA TRP A 330 6.60 9.15 -14.57
C TRP A 330 6.87 9.44 -13.09
N ARG A 331 5.96 10.15 -12.45
CA ARG A 331 5.87 10.38 -11.01
C ARG A 331 4.71 9.56 -10.48
N LEU A 332 5.00 8.42 -9.87
CA LEU A 332 4.02 7.64 -9.15
C LEU A 332 3.95 8.16 -7.72
N VAL A 333 2.77 8.42 -7.23
CA VAL A 333 2.53 8.81 -5.84
C VAL A 333 1.70 7.71 -5.19
N GLY A 334 2.34 6.93 -4.30
CA GLY A 334 1.67 5.98 -3.44
C GLY A 334 0.94 6.75 -2.34
N ASN A 335 -0.35 6.79 -2.46
CA ASN A 335 -1.29 7.63 -1.74
C ASN A 335 -2.32 6.72 -1.09
N SER A 336 -2.29 6.57 0.24
CA SER A 336 -3.15 5.58 0.87
C SER A 336 -4.63 5.90 0.66
N VAL A 337 -5.06 7.17 0.72
CA VAL A 337 -6.46 7.61 0.57
C VAL A 337 -6.70 8.43 -0.71
N MET A 338 -7.93 8.45 -1.25
CA MET A 338 -8.24 9.10 -2.53
C MET A 338 -8.02 10.60 -2.55
N ILE A 339 -7.36 11.08 -3.64
CA ILE A 339 -7.17 12.51 -3.90
C ILE A 339 -8.22 13.09 -4.87
N SER A 340 -8.76 12.28 -5.77
CA SER A 340 -9.86 12.72 -6.64
C SER A 340 -11.09 13.07 -5.82
N PRO A 341 -11.68 14.24 -6.00
CA PRO A 341 -12.86 14.61 -5.22
C PRO A 341 -14.06 13.74 -5.57
N VAL A 342 -14.73 13.21 -4.55
CA VAL A 342 -16.01 12.48 -4.68
C VAL A 342 -17.03 13.19 -3.81
N THR A 343 -17.76 14.13 -4.43
CA THR A 343 -18.61 15.09 -3.70
C THR A 343 -20.01 15.20 -4.29
N ILE A 344 -20.94 15.68 -3.46
CA ILE A 344 -22.31 16.02 -3.85
C ILE A 344 -22.46 17.53 -3.86
N GLY A 345 -22.99 18.08 -4.95
CA GLY A 345 -23.32 19.50 -5.04
C GLY A 345 -22.11 20.43 -5.20
N SER A 346 -21.03 19.97 -5.83
CA SER A 346 -19.85 20.80 -6.12
C SER A 346 -20.21 22.02 -6.99
N VAL A 347 -19.64 23.19 -6.65
CA VAL A 347 -19.80 24.45 -7.40
C VAL A 347 -18.43 25.00 -7.76
N PRO A 348 -18.32 25.81 -8.85
CA PRO A 348 -17.05 26.47 -9.16
C PRO A 348 -16.65 27.45 -8.04
N ALA A 349 -15.67 27.06 -7.22
CA ALA A 349 -15.27 27.82 -6.01
C ALA A 349 -14.85 29.26 -6.32
N HIS A 350 -14.18 29.49 -7.47
CA HIS A 350 -13.75 30.83 -7.91
C HIS A 350 -14.91 31.74 -8.30
N LEU A 351 -16.10 31.21 -8.63
CA LEU A 351 -17.30 31.97 -9.00
C LEU A 351 -18.31 32.07 -7.85
N LEU A 352 -18.58 30.92 -7.21
CA LEU A 352 -19.69 30.79 -6.26
C LEU A 352 -19.24 30.44 -4.83
N GLY A 353 -17.93 30.31 -4.57
CA GLY A 353 -17.40 29.97 -3.26
C GLY A 353 -17.90 30.87 -2.11
N PRO A 354 -17.91 32.23 -2.25
CA PRO A 354 -18.45 33.09 -1.22
C PRO A 354 -19.93 32.86 -0.93
N LEU A 355 -20.73 32.60 -1.98
CA LEU A 355 -22.16 32.27 -1.83
C LEU A 355 -22.37 30.92 -1.19
N ALA A 356 -21.61 29.91 -1.59
CA ALA A 356 -21.65 28.55 -1.01
C ALA A 356 -21.35 28.60 0.50
N ARG A 357 -20.30 29.34 0.91
CA ARG A 357 -19.96 29.51 2.33
C ARG A 357 -21.08 30.24 3.11
N LEU A 358 -21.70 31.25 2.50
CA LEU A 358 -22.83 31.94 3.12
C LEU A 358 -24.03 31.01 3.36
N LEU A 359 -24.21 30.01 2.49
CA LEU A 359 -25.26 28.99 2.59
C LEU A 359 -24.84 27.77 3.41
N GLY A 360 -23.63 27.75 3.99
CA GLY A 360 -23.13 26.64 4.79
C GLY A 360 -22.72 25.41 3.97
N VAL A 361 -22.39 25.60 2.66
CA VAL A 361 -21.97 24.53 1.75
C VAL A 361 -20.47 24.67 1.47
N PRO A 362 -19.67 23.61 1.61
CA PRO A 362 -18.28 23.62 1.19
C PRO A 362 -18.13 23.98 -0.29
N ALA A 363 -17.08 24.73 -0.64
CA ALA A 363 -16.88 25.20 -2.01
C ALA A 363 -16.70 24.05 -3.02
N GLY A 364 -16.08 22.94 -2.60
CA GLY A 364 -15.93 21.72 -3.38
C GLY A 364 -17.14 20.80 -3.37
N GLY A 365 -18.22 21.13 -2.68
CA GLY A 365 -19.37 20.27 -2.38
C GLY A 365 -19.20 19.49 -1.08
N TYR A 366 -20.23 18.77 -0.68
CA TYR A 366 -20.18 17.90 0.49
C TYR A 366 -19.40 16.63 0.16
N PRO A 367 -18.30 16.32 0.88
CA PRO A 367 -17.58 15.06 0.68
C PRO A 367 -18.45 13.85 1.03
N ILE A 368 -18.34 12.78 0.24
CA ILE A 368 -18.95 11.49 0.59
C ILE A 368 -18.16 10.84 1.73
N ASN A 369 -16.82 10.97 1.68
CA ASN A 369 -15.92 10.48 2.72
C ASN A 369 -14.91 11.58 3.12
N PRO A 370 -15.07 12.23 4.30
CA PRO A 370 -14.13 13.26 4.77
C PRO A 370 -12.81 12.69 5.32
N ASP A 371 -12.65 11.38 5.42
CA ASP A 371 -11.39 10.74 5.79
C ASP A 371 -10.32 10.84 4.68
N GLN A 372 -10.76 11.04 3.46
CA GLN A 372 -9.90 11.22 2.28
C GLN A 372 -9.49 12.69 2.08
N TRP A 373 -8.78 13.00 1.00
CA TRP A 373 -8.37 14.39 0.68
C TRP A 373 -9.56 15.36 0.55
N ASP A 374 -10.77 14.85 0.40
CA ASP A 374 -11.99 15.66 0.42
C ASP A 374 -12.25 16.31 1.77
N GLY A 375 -11.75 15.76 2.85
CA GLY A 375 -11.77 16.40 4.18
C GLY A 375 -10.67 17.42 4.41
N TYR A 376 -9.75 17.63 3.44
CA TYR A 376 -8.56 18.48 3.55
C TYR A 376 -8.34 19.24 2.25
N THR A 377 -9.35 20.04 1.86
CA THR A 377 -9.38 20.66 0.54
C THR A 377 -8.25 21.66 0.32
N ALA A 378 -7.75 22.31 1.39
CA ALA A 378 -6.62 23.24 1.32
C ALA A 378 -5.33 22.54 0.87
N ASP A 379 -4.96 21.43 1.52
CA ASP A 379 -3.78 20.62 1.14
C ASP A 379 -3.92 20.07 -0.28
N ARG A 380 -5.13 19.58 -0.64
CA ARG A 380 -5.38 19.12 -2.00
C ARG A 380 -5.17 20.22 -3.03
N GLN A 381 -5.71 21.40 -2.79
CA GLN A 381 -5.54 22.56 -3.68
C GLN A 381 -4.09 23.01 -3.76
N GLU A 382 -3.35 22.99 -2.67
CA GLU A 382 -1.93 23.32 -2.64
C GLU A 382 -1.12 22.36 -3.52
N LEU A 383 -1.35 21.04 -3.38
CA LEU A 383 -0.64 20.03 -4.17
C LEU A 383 -1.02 20.10 -5.66
N LEU A 384 -2.32 20.12 -5.98
CA LEU A 384 -2.78 20.16 -7.37
C LEU A 384 -2.43 21.50 -8.04
N GLY A 385 -2.49 22.61 -7.30
CA GLY A 385 -2.02 23.93 -7.74
C GLY A 385 -0.54 23.90 -8.09
N HIS A 386 0.30 23.30 -7.25
CA HIS A 386 1.72 23.15 -7.52
C HIS A 386 2.00 22.33 -8.80
N LEU A 387 1.29 21.22 -9.02
CA LEU A 387 1.42 20.43 -10.26
C LEU A 387 1.05 21.28 -11.49
N HIS A 388 0.00 22.10 -11.39
CA HIS A 388 -0.46 22.97 -12.46
C HIS A 388 0.52 24.10 -12.78
N ASP A 389 0.93 24.84 -11.76
CA ASP A 389 1.73 26.06 -11.88
C ASP A 389 3.16 25.76 -12.37
N GLU A 390 3.75 24.67 -11.86
CA GLU A 390 5.08 24.17 -12.26
C GLU A 390 5.03 23.31 -13.53
N ARG A 391 3.84 23.04 -14.09
CA ARG A 391 3.62 22.21 -15.28
C ARG A 391 4.23 20.81 -15.14
N ILE A 392 4.00 20.17 -13.99
CA ILE A 392 4.51 18.84 -13.68
C ILE A 392 3.58 17.80 -14.29
N ASP A 393 3.96 17.27 -15.44
CA ASP A 393 3.21 16.25 -16.18
C ASP A 393 3.44 14.83 -15.63
N ASN A 394 2.67 13.86 -16.16
CA ASN A 394 2.87 12.42 -15.93
C ASN A 394 2.86 12.03 -14.44
N THR A 395 2.03 12.69 -13.65
CA THR A 395 1.79 12.32 -12.25
C THR A 395 0.61 11.36 -12.17
N VAL A 396 0.83 10.19 -11.54
CA VAL A 396 -0.16 9.14 -11.35
C VAL A 396 -0.24 8.80 -9.87
N PHE A 397 -1.38 9.04 -9.25
CA PHE A 397 -1.67 8.60 -7.89
C PHE A 397 -2.10 7.13 -7.91
N LEU A 398 -1.51 6.32 -7.05
CA LEU A 398 -1.88 4.93 -6.78
C LEU A 398 -2.50 4.89 -5.39
N THR A 399 -3.74 4.43 -5.29
CA THR A 399 -4.55 4.61 -4.08
C THR A 399 -5.19 3.31 -3.62
N GLY A 400 -5.39 3.18 -2.29
CA GLY A 400 -6.06 2.08 -1.59
C GLY A 400 -7.29 2.54 -0.80
N ASP A 401 -7.43 2.11 0.46
CA ASP A 401 -8.38 2.51 1.50
C ASP A 401 -9.85 2.15 1.22
N ILE A 402 -10.44 2.59 0.14
CA ILE A 402 -11.89 2.56 -0.06
C ILE A 402 -12.44 1.21 -0.56
N HIS A 403 -11.62 0.18 -0.60
CA HIS A 403 -11.97 -1.22 -0.91
C HIS A 403 -12.63 -1.43 -2.27
N THR A 404 -12.50 -0.49 -3.20
CA THR A 404 -13.15 -0.46 -4.51
C THR A 404 -12.17 -0.02 -5.60
N SER A 405 -12.54 -0.21 -6.86
CA SER A 405 -11.66 0.08 -8.01
C SER A 405 -12.09 1.35 -8.72
N TRP A 406 -11.14 2.27 -9.01
CA TRP A 406 -11.45 3.51 -9.71
C TRP A 406 -10.37 3.90 -10.72
N ALA A 407 -10.80 4.57 -11.77
CA ALA A 407 -9.95 5.26 -12.74
C ALA A 407 -10.42 6.71 -12.86
N ASN A 408 -9.65 7.66 -12.32
CA ASN A 408 -10.04 9.06 -12.20
C ASN A 408 -9.07 9.98 -12.94
N ASP A 409 -9.60 10.91 -13.71
CA ASP A 409 -8.87 12.11 -14.05
C ASP A 409 -8.87 13.03 -12.81
N VAL A 410 -7.74 13.65 -12.45
CA VAL A 410 -7.64 14.54 -11.28
C VAL A 410 -7.62 15.99 -11.73
N PRO A 411 -8.78 16.67 -11.82
CA PRO A 411 -8.86 18.06 -12.25
C PRO A 411 -8.49 19.01 -11.12
N LEU A 412 -7.92 20.16 -11.45
CA LEU A 412 -7.70 21.23 -10.49
C LEU A 412 -9.03 21.71 -9.86
N THR A 413 -10.11 21.69 -10.63
CA THR A 413 -11.47 22.03 -10.18
C THR A 413 -12.48 21.07 -10.78
N ALA A 414 -13.00 20.15 -9.97
CA ALA A 414 -13.93 19.09 -10.44
C ALA A 414 -15.27 19.67 -10.96
N ALA A 415 -15.78 20.72 -10.33
CA ALA A 415 -17.06 21.33 -10.69
C ALA A 415 -17.11 21.87 -12.14
N THR A 416 -15.96 22.18 -12.74
CA THR A 416 -15.86 22.72 -14.09
C THR A 416 -15.26 21.71 -15.09
N TYR A 417 -14.98 20.50 -14.66
CA TYR A 417 -14.48 19.43 -15.55
C TYR A 417 -15.53 19.10 -16.65
N PRO A 418 -15.16 18.92 -17.93
CA PRO A 418 -13.80 18.87 -18.49
C PRO A 418 -13.29 20.25 -19.00
N LEU A 419 -13.91 21.36 -18.69
CA LEU A 419 -13.44 22.71 -19.10
C LEU A 419 -12.14 23.06 -18.38
N THR A 420 -12.03 22.74 -17.08
CA THR A 420 -10.76 22.78 -16.36
C THR A 420 -10.00 21.47 -16.62
N PRO A 421 -8.74 21.55 -17.07
CA PRO A 421 -7.97 20.36 -17.39
C PRO A 421 -7.61 19.56 -16.13
N SER A 422 -7.33 18.28 -16.31
CA SER A 422 -6.70 17.44 -15.30
C SER A 422 -5.22 17.79 -15.17
N VAL A 423 -4.70 17.72 -13.96
CA VAL A 423 -3.28 17.94 -13.62
C VAL A 423 -2.56 16.63 -13.29
N ALA A 424 -3.32 15.57 -13.02
CA ALA A 424 -2.83 14.23 -12.74
C ALA A 424 -3.90 13.19 -13.10
N THR A 425 -3.59 11.91 -12.86
CA THR A 425 -4.57 10.81 -12.88
C THR A 425 -4.45 10.01 -11.58
N GLU A 426 -5.53 9.34 -11.21
CA GLU A 426 -5.57 8.45 -10.05
C GLU A 426 -6.11 7.09 -10.43
N MET A 427 -5.46 6.04 -9.94
CA MET A 427 -5.81 4.65 -10.16
C MET A 427 -5.94 3.95 -8.80
N VAL A 428 -7.17 3.72 -8.37
CA VAL A 428 -7.49 3.10 -7.08
C VAL A 428 -7.62 1.60 -7.26
N VAL A 429 -6.94 0.83 -6.41
CA VAL A 429 -7.02 -0.64 -6.43
C VAL A 429 -8.08 -1.14 -5.45
N PRO A 430 -8.74 -2.28 -5.74
CA PRO A 430 -9.67 -2.88 -4.81
C PRO A 430 -8.94 -3.45 -3.58
N SER A 431 -9.69 -3.74 -2.52
CA SER A 431 -9.16 -4.50 -1.39
C SER A 431 -8.76 -5.91 -1.81
N VAL A 432 -7.73 -6.44 -1.14
CA VAL A 432 -7.39 -7.87 -1.24
C VAL A 432 -8.53 -8.72 -0.66
N THR A 433 -9.05 -8.32 0.51
CA THR A 433 -10.12 -9.06 1.20
C THR A 433 -11.08 -8.21 2.04
N SER A 434 -10.75 -6.94 2.34
CA SER A 434 -11.63 -6.10 3.18
C SER A 434 -12.95 -5.81 2.51
N ASP A 435 -14.00 -5.73 3.31
CA ASP A 435 -15.38 -5.57 2.87
C ASP A 435 -15.57 -4.36 1.94
N ASN A 436 -16.32 -4.54 0.87
CA ASN A 436 -16.69 -3.51 -0.10
C ASN A 436 -18.12 -2.96 0.17
N VAL A 437 -18.68 -2.20 -0.77
CA VAL A 437 -19.99 -1.54 -0.59
C VAL A 437 -21.11 -2.55 -0.38
N ASP A 438 -21.23 -3.57 -1.23
CA ASP A 438 -22.31 -4.56 -1.12
C ASP A 438 -22.11 -5.48 0.11
N ASP A 439 -20.85 -5.77 0.51
CA ASP A 439 -20.54 -6.48 1.75
C ASP A 439 -20.99 -5.69 2.99
N PHE A 440 -20.61 -4.41 3.11
CA PHE A 440 -21.03 -3.54 4.23
C PHE A 440 -22.54 -3.41 4.35
N LEU A 441 -23.24 -3.39 3.23
CA LEU A 441 -24.69 -3.30 3.19
C LEU A 441 -25.37 -4.67 3.35
N ASN A 442 -24.58 -5.75 3.43
CA ASN A 442 -25.06 -7.13 3.53
C ASN A 442 -26.11 -7.47 2.46
N VAL A 443 -25.82 -7.12 1.22
CA VAL A 443 -26.66 -7.39 0.05
C VAL A 443 -25.92 -8.29 -0.94
N PRO A 444 -26.63 -8.96 -1.86
CA PRO A 444 -25.96 -9.77 -2.88
C PRO A 444 -25.00 -8.93 -3.74
N PRO A 445 -23.89 -9.53 -4.20
CA PRO A 445 -22.92 -8.85 -5.07
C PRO A 445 -23.56 -8.19 -6.30
N ARG A 446 -23.03 -7.02 -6.68
CA ARG A 446 -23.46 -6.25 -7.86
C ARG A 446 -24.94 -5.82 -7.81
N THR A 447 -25.41 -5.41 -6.63
CA THR A 447 -26.78 -4.87 -6.44
C THR A 447 -26.76 -3.37 -6.15
N LEU A 448 -26.52 -2.92 -4.91
CA LEU A 448 -26.48 -1.50 -4.56
C LEU A 448 -25.23 -0.80 -5.11
N SER A 449 -24.12 -1.50 -5.23
CA SER A 449 -22.91 -1.01 -5.89
C SER A 449 -23.19 -0.50 -7.31
N LEU A 450 -24.00 -1.20 -8.11
CA LEU A 450 -24.36 -0.76 -9.47
C LEU A 450 -25.12 0.58 -9.48
N ALA A 451 -26.04 0.77 -8.53
CA ALA A 451 -26.78 2.01 -8.42
C ALA A 451 -25.86 3.18 -7.98
N ALA A 452 -24.95 2.91 -7.04
CA ALA A 452 -23.96 3.88 -6.59
C ALA A 452 -23.00 4.27 -7.72
N GLU A 453 -22.47 3.31 -8.50
CA GLU A 453 -21.62 3.57 -9.68
C GLU A 453 -22.32 4.48 -10.70
N ALA A 454 -23.60 4.22 -10.99
CA ALA A 454 -24.38 5.04 -11.90
C ALA A 454 -24.59 6.47 -11.39
N ALA A 455 -24.85 6.64 -10.09
CA ALA A 455 -25.00 7.95 -9.46
C ALA A 455 -23.67 8.73 -9.46
N LEU A 456 -22.55 8.07 -9.15
CA LEU A 456 -21.21 8.66 -9.18
C LEU A 456 -20.83 9.16 -10.58
N ALA A 457 -21.08 8.36 -11.61
CA ALA A 457 -20.79 8.71 -13.01
C ALA A 457 -21.58 9.95 -13.48
N LEU A 458 -22.77 10.19 -12.93
CA LEU A 458 -23.60 11.35 -13.24
C LEU A 458 -23.14 12.63 -12.53
N THR A 459 -22.68 12.50 -11.29
CA THR A 459 -22.37 13.66 -10.42
C THR A 459 -20.88 14.03 -10.44
N ASN A 460 -19.99 13.07 -10.73
CA ASN A 460 -18.54 13.24 -10.70
C ASN A 460 -17.93 12.87 -12.07
N ARG A 461 -18.06 13.75 -13.06
CA ARG A 461 -17.71 13.49 -14.47
C ARG A 461 -16.23 13.17 -14.73
N HIS A 462 -15.33 13.50 -13.82
CA HIS A 462 -13.90 13.18 -13.85
C HIS A 462 -13.62 11.74 -13.38
N VAL A 463 -14.57 11.09 -12.73
CA VAL A 463 -14.55 9.64 -12.48
C VAL A 463 -14.82 8.94 -13.80
N ARG A 464 -13.77 8.38 -14.42
CA ARG A 464 -13.84 7.73 -15.74
C ARG A 464 -14.41 6.33 -15.65
N TRP A 465 -14.24 5.70 -14.51
CA TRP A 465 -14.77 4.38 -14.19
C TRP A 465 -14.64 4.12 -12.70
N SER A 466 -15.64 3.44 -12.15
CA SER A 466 -15.60 2.86 -10.82
C SER A 466 -16.25 1.48 -10.84
N GLU A 467 -15.81 0.62 -9.94
CA GLU A 467 -16.39 -0.69 -9.65
C GLU A 467 -16.29 -0.91 -8.14
N LEU A 468 -17.46 -1.04 -7.49
CA LEU A 468 -17.58 -0.87 -6.05
C LEU A 468 -17.81 -2.19 -5.28
N ASP A 469 -17.56 -3.33 -5.93
CA ASP A 469 -17.93 -4.62 -5.33
C ASP A 469 -16.87 -5.72 -5.42
N SER A 470 -15.93 -5.65 -6.37
CA SER A 470 -14.96 -6.73 -6.56
C SER A 470 -13.73 -6.59 -5.66
N HIS A 471 -13.27 -7.72 -5.11
CA HIS A 471 -11.96 -7.85 -4.47
C HIS A 471 -10.90 -8.26 -5.48
N GLY A 472 -9.63 -7.89 -5.24
CA GLY A 472 -8.57 -8.27 -6.16
C GLY A 472 -7.28 -7.47 -6.03
N PHE A 473 -6.72 -7.07 -7.17
CA PHE A 473 -5.44 -6.37 -7.24
C PHE A 473 -5.29 -5.60 -8.56
N GLY A 474 -4.35 -4.66 -8.58
CA GLY A 474 -3.93 -3.96 -9.78
C GLY A 474 -2.55 -4.40 -10.27
N VAL A 475 -2.30 -4.22 -11.57
CA VAL A 475 -0.95 -4.31 -12.15
C VAL A 475 -0.71 -3.06 -12.99
N ILE A 476 0.24 -2.22 -12.57
CA ILE A 476 0.62 -1.04 -13.35
C ILE A 476 1.85 -1.35 -14.20
N GLU A 477 1.76 -1.05 -15.49
CA GLU A 477 2.85 -1.08 -16.45
C GLU A 477 3.21 0.33 -16.90
N LEU A 478 4.48 0.66 -16.85
CA LEU A 478 5.03 1.94 -17.27
C LEU A 478 5.95 1.73 -18.47
N THR A 479 5.76 2.52 -19.50
CA THR A 479 6.70 2.69 -20.63
C THR A 479 6.97 4.19 -20.84
N ALA A 480 7.81 4.55 -21.79
CA ALA A 480 8.04 5.96 -22.10
C ALA A 480 6.77 6.66 -22.63
N GLU A 481 5.85 5.90 -23.26
CA GLU A 481 4.66 6.40 -23.94
C GLU A 481 3.43 6.46 -23.05
N ARG A 482 3.33 5.53 -22.07
CA ARG A 482 2.11 5.41 -21.26
C ARG A 482 2.35 4.78 -19.88
N ALA A 483 1.46 5.11 -18.94
CA ALA A 483 1.20 4.32 -17.74
C ALA A 483 -0.15 3.62 -17.90
N ARG A 484 -0.17 2.29 -17.75
CA ARG A 484 -1.36 1.44 -17.89
C ARG A 484 -1.61 0.68 -16.61
N MET A 485 -2.83 0.71 -16.10
CA MET A 485 -3.31 -0.13 -15.02
C MET A 485 -4.26 -1.19 -15.57
N ASP A 486 -4.01 -2.45 -15.21
CA ASP A 486 -4.91 -3.57 -15.38
C ASP A 486 -5.44 -3.99 -14.01
N TRP A 487 -6.75 -3.94 -13.82
CA TRP A 487 -7.43 -4.45 -12.63
C TRP A 487 -7.84 -5.90 -12.83
N PHE A 488 -7.66 -6.68 -11.78
CA PHE A 488 -8.05 -8.09 -11.72
C PHE A 488 -8.97 -8.31 -10.53
N LYS A 489 -10.06 -9.05 -10.75
CA LYS A 489 -10.98 -9.45 -9.68
C LYS A 489 -10.82 -10.92 -9.31
N LEU A 490 -11.03 -11.23 -8.06
CA LEU A 490 -11.15 -12.59 -7.55
C LEU A 490 -12.57 -13.12 -7.74
N SER A 491 -12.70 -14.44 -7.93
CA SER A 491 -14.01 -15.09 -8.02
C SER A 491 -14.74 -15.16 -6.67
N ASP A 492 -14.00 -15.26 -5.56
CA ASP A 492 -14.51 -15.34 -4.21
C ASP A 492 -13.36 -15.18 -3.20
N ARG A 493 -13.34 -14.09 -2.41
CA ARG A 493 -12.30 -13.82 -1.41
C ARG A 493 -12.25 -14.85 -0.27
N THR A 494 -13.37 -15.53 -0.02
CA THR A 494 -13.47 -16.52 1.08
C THR A 494 -12.83 -17.86 0.74
N ARG A 495 -12.42 -18.07 -0.50
CA ARG A 495 -11.83 -19.31 -1.00
C ARG A 495 -10.33 -19.19 -1.21
N ARG A 496 -9.57 -20.16 -0.71
CA ARG A 496 -8.12 -20.26 -0.96
C ARG A 496 -7.78 -20.42 -2.44
N ASP A 497 -8.59 -21.16 -3.18
CA ASP A 497 -8.40 -21.49 -4.59
C ASP A 497 -9.10 -20.51 -5.55
N ALA A 498 -9.50 -19.33 -5.06
CA ALA A 498 -10.16 -18.32 -5.88
C ALA A 498 -9.37 -18.02 -7.16
N ALA A 499 -10.08 -18.01 -8.29
CA ALA A 499 -9.53 -17.62 -9.58
C ALA A 499 -9.47 -16.10 -9.70
N ALA A 500 -8.50 -15.60 -10.45
CA ALA A 500 -8.45 -14.19 -10.85
C ALA A 500 -8.85 -14.02 -12.32
N ALA A 501 -9.58 -12.97 -12.63
CA ALA A 501 -9.98 -12.62 -13.98
C ALA A 501 -9.74 -11.11 -14.24
N PRO A 502 -9.44 -10.69 -15.48
CA PRO A 502 -9.39 -9.28 -15.85
C PRO A 502 -10.73 -8.60 -15.56
N LEU A 503 -10.68 -7.38 -15.02
CA LEU A 503 -11.85 -6.56 -14.69
C LEU A 503 -11.94 -5.33 -15.59
N ALA A 504 -10.88 -4.54 -15.66
CA ALA A 504 -10.79 -3.36 -16.50
C ALA A 504 -9.33 -3.03 -16.82
N SER A 505 -9.13 -2.22 -17.87
CA SER A 505 -7.83 -1.66 -18.22
C SER A 505 -7.97 -0.20 -18.63
N PHE A 506 -7.11 0.65 -18.08
CA PHE A 506 -7.02 2.07 -18.45
C PHE A 506 -5.56 2.47 -18.62
N ALA A 507 -5.33 3.45 -19.48
CA ALA A 507 -4.01 4.04 -19.65
C ALA A 507 -4.08 5.57 -19.73
N VAL A 508 -3.02 6.21 -19.27
CA VAL A 508 -2.72 7.61 -19.53
C VAL A 508 -1.50 7.70 -20.45
N GLY A 509 -1.65 8.42 -21.56
CA GLY A 509 -0.51 8.72 -22.45
C GLY A 509 0.39 9.78 -21.84
N SER A 510 1.70 9.68 -22.09
CA SER A 510 2.66 10.68 -21.60
C SER A 510 2.27 12.09 -22.07
N GLY A 511 2.19 13.04 -21.14
CA GLY A 511 1.81 14.44 -21.37
C GLY A 511 0.30 14.70 -21.48
N THR A 512 -0.58 13.69 -21.28
CA THR A 512 -2.03 13.88 -21.51
C THR A 512 -2.86 14.10 -20.26
N GLN A 513 -2.43 13.66 -19.07
CA GLN A 513 -3.16 13.69 -17.77
C GLN A 513 -4.64 13.27 -17.90
N ARG A 514 -4.94 12.36 -18.82
CA ARG A 514 -6.30 11.90 -19.09
C ARG A 514 -6.33 10.41 -19.36
N LEU A 515 -7.18 9.71 -18.63
CA LEU A 515 -7.35 8.27 -18.75
C LEU A 515 -8.21 7.88 -19.96
N THR A 516 -7.78 6.82 -20.62
CA THR A 516 -8.50 6.18 -21.73
C THR A 516 -8.69 4.70 -21.41
N ARG A 517 -9.91 4.19 -21.57
CA ARG A 517 -10.21 2.77 -21.42
C ARG A 517 -9.63 1.99 -22.60
N LEU A 518 -9.05 0.81 -22.32
CA LEU A 518 -8.44 -0.08 -23.33
C LEU A 518 -9.36 -1.26 -23.67
#